data_52e8cf9079ed681a31100347f532b412
#
_entry.id   52e8cf9079ed681a31100347f532b412
#
_cell.length_a   1.000
_cell.length_b   1.000
_cell.length_c   1.000
_cell.angle_alpha   90.00
_cell.angle_beta   90.00
_cell.angle_gamma   90.00
#
_symmetry.space_group_name_H-M   'P 1'
#
loop_
_entity.id
_entity.type
_entity.pdbx_description
1 polymer ?
#
loop_
_entity_poly.entity_id
_entity_poly.type
_entity_poly.pdbx_seq_one_letter_code
_entity_poly.pdbx_strand_id
1 'polypeptide(L)'
;MADPFGFLKYERKDNPYRPVNERIKDFEELQTTLSVEERQKQAARCMNCGIPFCHEGTFYGGGRAVSGCPNDNLIPEWNALIYKGDFRRAFERLTRTNPLPEMTGRVCPAPCEKACTEGLNGSGVTIHDNERFIIDNAFEEGWVADSGRPIERTGFKVAVVGSGPAGLSAAWRLNQLGHSVTVFERSDRFGGLLMYGIPNMKLDKKIVQRRIDTMASIGINFVANTEIGRDITAEELLEKFDRVILATGASVPRDLDIPGRDLKGIRFAVDFLTETTKNLLDSDTHELPPL
;
A
#
# COMPACT_ATOMS: atom_id res chain seq x y z
N MET A 1 -18.39 17.34 -8.59
CA MET A 1 -17.68 17.41 -9.87
C MET A 1 -16.47 18.29 -9.66
N ALA A 2 -15.30 17.88 -10.13
CA ALA A 2 -14.11 18.74 -10.22
C ALA A 2 -14.38 19.87 -11.25
N ASP A 3 -13.36 20.58 -11.71
CA ASP A 3 -13.51 21.57 -12.78
C ASP A 3 -13.94 20.87 -14.09
N PRO A 4 -15.07 21.17 -14.71
CA PRO A 4 -15.52 20.51 -15.94
C PRO A 4 -14.55 20.69 -17.11
N PHE A 5 -13.65 21.67 -17.06
CA PHE A 5 -12.64 21.96 -18.08
C PHE A 5 -11.21 21.83 -17.56
N GLY A 6 -11.01 21.24 -16.38
CA GLY A 6 -9.70 21.14 -15.74
C GLY A 6 -8.67 20.36 -16.58
N PHE A 7 -9.12 19.33 -17.28
CA PHE A 7 -8.29 18.54 -18.22
C PHE A 7 -7.82 19.34 -19.45
N LEU A 8 -8.51 20.41 -19.82
CA LEU A 8 -8.08 21.34 -20.89
C LEU A 8 -7.20 22.47 -20.37
N LYS A 9 -7.32 22.82 -19.09
CA LYS A 9 -6.63 23.96 -18.47
C LYS A 9 -5.25 23.60 -17.93
N TYR A 10 -5.09 22.39 -17.40
CA TYR A 10 -3.90 21.98 -16.67
C TYR A 10 -3.22 20.80 -17.34
N GLU A 11 -1.92 20.91 -17.56
CA GLU A 11 -1.09 19.79 -18.00
C GLU A 11 -0.84 18.81 -16.86
N ARG A 12 -0.56 17.55 -17.21
CA ARG A 12 -0.15 16.54 -16.24
C ARG A 12 1.18 16.90 -15.61
N LYS A 13 1.24 16.85 -14.28
CA LYS A 13 2.45 17.03 -13.50
C LYS A 13 2.53 15.95 -12.42
N ASP A 14 3.48 15.07 -12.58
CA ASP A 14 3.76 14.01 -11.61
C ASP A 14 4.54 14.56 -10.41
N ASN A 15 4.61 13.81 -9.33
CA ASN A 15 5.49 14.11 -8.22
C ASN A 15 6.94 14.18 -8.69
N PRO A 16 7.68 15.25 -8.36
CA PRO A 16 9.04 15.41 -8.84
C PRO A 16 9.98 14.43 -8.16
N TYR A 17 10.98 13.96 -8.91
CA TYR A 17 12.08 13.20 -8.34
C TYR A 17 13.08 14.12 -7.65
N ARG A 18 13.64 13.68 -6.53
CA ARG A 18 14.80 14.31 -5.90
C ARG A 18 15.98 14.37 -6.88
N PRO A 19 16.83 15.39 -6.82
CA PRO A 19 18.01 15.49 -7.69
C PRO A 19 18.87 14.22 -7.64
N VAL A 20 19.40 13.78 -8.78
CA VAL A 20 20.17 12.52 -8.87
C VAL A 20 21.37 12.53 -7.92
N ASN A 21 22.10 13.67 -7.84
CA ASN A 21 23.26 13.85 -6.98
C ASN A 21 22.95 13.78 -5.47
N GLU A 22 21.69 13.86 -5.07
CA GLU A 22 21.23 13.68 -3.70
C GLU A 22 20.79 12.24 -3.46
N ARG A 23 19.84 11.75 -4.27
CA ARG A 23 19.22 10.44 -4.07
C ARG A 23 20.15 9.23 -4.25
N ILE A 24 21.33 9.41 -4.86
CA ILE A 24 22.35 8.35 -4.94
C ILE A 24 23.16 8.19 -3.64
N LYS A 25 22.98 9.09 -2.66
CA LYS A 25 23.75 9.11 -1.42
C LYS A 25 22.99 8.46 -0.25
N ASP A 26 21.73 8.12 -0.44
CA ASP A 26 20.86 7.59 0.60
C ASP A 26 19.87 6.55 0.05
N PHE A 27 19.06 5.99 0.92
CA PHE A 27 17.99 5.05 0.60
C PHE A 27 16.59 5.62 0.88
N GLU A 28 16.47 6.95 0.97
CA GLU A 28 15.18 7.61 1.17
C GLU A 28 14.33 7.60 -0.09
N GLU A 29 13.03 7.90 0.05
CA GLU A 29 12.09 7.91 -1.09
C GLU A 29 12.58 8.80 -2.23
N LEU A 30 12.45 8.30 -3.45
CA LEU A 30 12.96 8.96 -4.66
C LEU A 30 12.21 10.24 -5.03
N GLN A 31 10.92 10.32 -4.64
CA GLN A 31 10.03 11.40 -5.05
C GLN A 31 9.68 12.30 -3.87
N THR A 32 9.58 13.59 -4.13
CA THR A 32 8.94 14.58 -3.26
C THR A 32 7.47 14.72 -3.63
N THR A 33 6.73 15.56 -2.92
CA THR A 33 5.32 15.84 -3.18
C THR A 33 5.12 17.20 -3.85
N LEU A 34 4.06 17.36 -4.62
CA LEU A 34 3.60 18.65 -5.12
C LEU A 34 2.97 19.48 -3.98
N SER A 35 2.95 20.81 -4.14
CA SER A 35 2.18 21.67 -3.24
C SER A 35 0.69 21.34 -3.28
N VAL A 36 -0.03 21.69 -2.23
CA VAL A 36 -1.49 21.49 -2.14
C VAL A 36 -2.21 22.10 -3.33
N GLU A 37 -1.85 23.34 -3.71
CA GLU A 37 -2.46 24.02 -4.84
C GLU A 37 -2.23 23.27 -6.17
N GLU A 38 -1.00 22.81 -6.40
CA GLU A 38 -0.68 22.06 -7.60
C GLU A 38 -1.40 20.70 -7.62
N ARG A 39 -1.52 20.05 -6.46
CA ARG A 39 -2.27 18.81 -6.31
C ARG A 39 -3.75 18.97 -6.61
N GLN A 40 -4.34 20.10 -6.19
CA GLN A 40 -5.72 20.44 -6.53
C GLN A 40 -5.91 20.63 -8.05
N LYS A 41 -4.94 21.27 -8.75
CA LYS A 41 -4.95 21.38 -10.22
C LYS A 41 -4.87 20.00 -10.87
N GLN A 42 -4.02 19.10 -10.37
CA GLN A 42 -3.92 17.73 -10.90
C GLN A 42 -5.22 16.93 -10.69
N ALA A 43 -5.86 17.07 -9.55
CA ALA A 43 -7.17 16.47 -9.28
C ALA A 43 -8.29 17.06 -10.15
N ALA A 44 -8.21 18.37 -10.48
CA ALA A 44 -9.16 19.04 -11.39
C ALA A 44 -9.17 18.46 -12.80
N ARG A 45 -8.09 17.78 -13.22
CA ARG A 45 -8.01 17.13 -14.54
C ARG A 45 -8.96 15.94 -14.68
N CYS A 46 -9.55 15.46 -13.58
CA CYS A 46 -10.53 14.38 -13.61
C CYS A 46 -11.85 14.84 -14.25
N MET A 47 -12.20 14.28 -15.39
CA MET A 47 -13.44 14.59 -16.13
C MET A 47 -14.72 14.09 -15.42
N ASN A 48 -14.59 13.31 -14.35
CA ASN A 48 -15.71 12.68 -13.64
C ASN A 48 -16.63 11.89 -14.58
N CYS A 49 -16.05 10.96 -15.34
CA CYS A 49 -16.73 10.17 -16.35
C CYS A 49 -17.95 9.43 -15.79
N GLY A 50 -19.04 9.36 -16.54
CA GLY A 50 -20.24 8.60 -16.15
C GLY A 50 -19.97 7.10 -16.05
N ILE A 51 -19.07 6.58 -16.91
CA ILE A 51 -18.50 5.22 -16.82
C ILE A 51 -16.99 5.39 -16.63
N PRO A 52 -16.49 5.36 -15.38
CA PRO A 52 -15.09 5.61 -15.09
C PRO A 52 -14.23 4.34 -15.26
N PHE A 53 -13.65 4.14 -16.45
CA PHE A 53 -12.76 2.99 -16.70
C PHE A 53 -11.59 2.87 -15.72
N CYS A 54 -11.13 3.98 -15.14
CA CYS A 54 -10.15 3.97 -14.08
C CYS A 54 -10.64 3.28 -12.80
N HIS A 55 -11.95 3.33 -12.53
CA HIS A 55 -12.60 2.73 -11.37
C HIS A 55 -12.84 1.23 -11.55
N GLU A 56 -13.16 0.78 -12.77
CA GLU A 56 -13.49 -0.61 -13.05
C GLU A 56 -12.24 -1.44 -13.40
N GLY A 57 -11.91 -2.43 -12.57
CA GLY A 57 -10.94 -3.46 -12.92
C GLY A 57 -11.52 -4.44 -13.94
N THR A 58 -11.19 -4.28 -15.24
CA THR A 58 -11.65 -5.19 -16.27
C THR A 58 -10.71 -6.40 -16.38
N PHE A 59 -11.29 -7.60 -16.28
CA PHE A 59 -10.57 -8.86 -16.47
C PHE A 59 -10.82 -9.40 -17.86
N TYR A 60 -9.76 -9.55 -18.66
CA TYR A 60 -9.82 -10.21 -19.95
C TYR A 60 -9.21 -11.60 -19.81
N GLY A 61 -9.97 -12.65 -20.03
CA GLY A 61 -9.55 -14.06 -20.08
C GLY A 61 -8.40 -14.50 -19.14
N GLY A 62 -8.46 -15.63 -18.50
CA GLY A 62 -7.42 -16.13 -17.60
C GLY A 62 -7.26 -15.39 -16.27
N GLY A 63 -8.21 -14.53 -15.86
CA GLY A 63 -8.23 -13.90 -14.53
C GLY A 63 -7.20 -12.79 -14.30
N ARG A 64 -6.70 -12.14 -15.37
CA ARG A 64 -5.77 -11.01 -15.28
C ARG A 64 -6.50 -9.69 -15.45
N ALA A 65 -6.37 -8.77 -14.50
CA ALA A 65 -6.79 -7.39 -14.66
C ALA A 65 -5.95 -6.73 -15.77
N VAL A 66 -6.60 -6.16 -16.78
CA VAL A 66 -5.92 -5.52 -17.91
C VAL A 66 -5.98 -4.01 -17.82
N SER A 67 -7.00 -3.44 -17.19
CA SER A 67 -7.15 -1.99 -17.00
C SER A 67 -8.02 -1.67 -15.78
N GLY A 68 -7.93 -0.44 -15.28
CA GLY A 68 -8.70 0.02 -14.15
C GLY A 68 -8.17 -0.47 -12.79
N CYS A 69 -8.83 -0.02 -11.73
CA CYS A 69 -8.48 -0.40 -10.35
C CYS A 69 -9.15 -1.72 -9.97
N PRO A 70 -8.40 -2.79 -9.62
CA PRO A 70 -8.99 -4.06 -9.23
C PRO A 70 -9.73 -4.02 -7.88
N ASN A 71 -9.56 -2.93 -7.12
CA ASN A 71 -10.29 -2.69 -5.86
C ASN A 71 -11.52 -1.78 -6.07
N ASP A 72 -11.87 -1.46 -7.27
CA ASP A 72 -12.97 -0.54 -7.61
C ASP A 72 -12.92 0.78 -6.85
N ASN A 73 -11.70 1.37 -6.75
CA ASN A 73 -11.47 2.62 -6.04
C ASN A 73 -12.31 3.74 -6.64
N LEU A 74 -12.98 4.50 -5.77
CA LEU A 74 -13.95 5.57 -6.12
C LEU A 74 -13.22 6.84 -6.62
N ILE A 75 -12.38 6.68 -7.64
CA ILE A 75 -11.38 7.63 -8.11
C ILE A 75 -11.96 8.99 -8.49
N PRO A 76 -13.05 9.10 -9.29
CA PRO A 76 -13.60 10.40 -9.64
C PRO A 76 -14.10 11.20 -8.44
N GLU A 77 -14.63 10.49 -7.43
CA GLU A 77 -15.24 11.13 -6.27
C GLU A 77 -14.18 11.78 -5.37
N TRP A 78 -13.12 11.03 -5.01
CA TRP A 78 -12.09 11.62 -4.17
C TRP A 78 -11.21 12.64 -4.94
N ASN A 79 -11.05 12.54 -6.26
CA ASN A 79 -10.43 13.61 -7.06
C ASN A 79 -11.26 14.90 -6.98
N ALA A 80 -12.58 14.81 -7.09
CA ALA A 80 -13.46 15.98 -6.95
C ALA A 80 -13.36 16.61 -5.55
N LEU A 81 -13.12 15.81 -4.52
CA LEU A 81 -12.95 16.28 -3.14
C LEU A 81 -11.59 16.96 -2.94
N ILE A 82 -10.50 16.39 -3.50
CA ILE A 82 -9.18 17.05 -3.50
C ILE A 82 -9.27 18.44 -4.15
N TYR A 83 -9.88 18.52 -5.34
CA TYR A 83 -10.04 19.80 -6.05
C TYR A 83 -10.75 20.87 -5.19
N LYS A 84 -11.76 20.46 -4.43
CA LYS A 84 -12.52 21.34 -3.53
C LYS A 84 -11.80 21.68 -2.22
N GLY A 85 -10.65 21.08 -1.93
CA GLY A 85 -9.96 21.21 -0.65
C GLY A 85 -10.59 20.43 0.50
N ASP A 86 -11.52 19.52 0.22
CA ASP A 86 -12.19 18.69 1.25
C ASP A 86 -11.41 17.38 1.44
N PHE A 87 -10.21 17.49 2.02
CA PHE A 87 -9.26 16.38 2.14
C PHE A 87 -9.73 15.32 3.12
N ARG A 88 -10.44 15.69 4.18
CA ARG A 88 -11.01 14.73 5.14
C ARG A 88 -12.00 13.80 4.43
N ARG A 89 -12.93 14.33 3.67
CA ARG A 89 -13.89 13.50 2.93
C ARG A 89 -13.22 12.74 1.77
N ALA A 90 -12.16 13.29 1.16
CA ALA A 90 -11.37 12.55 0.18
C ALA A 90 -10.74 11.29 0.81
N PHE A 91 -10.16 11.41 2.02
CA PHE A 91 -9.65 10.30 2.79
C PHE A 91 -10.74 9.26 3.15
N GLU A 92 -11.87 9.71 3.67
CA GLU A 92 -13.00 8.83 3.99
C GLU A 92 -13.50 8.07 2.76
N ARG A 93 -13.49 8.73 1.58
CA ARG A 93 -13.93 8.12 0.33
C ARG A 93 -12.93 7.13 -0.22
N LEU A 94 -11.64 7.44 -0.19
CA LEU A 94 -10.55 6.55 -0.59
C LEU A 94 -10.53 5.28 0.25
N THR A 95 -10.61 5.43 1.57
CA THR A 95 -10.48 4.30 2.50
C THR A 95 -11.71 3.38 2.56
N ARG A 96 -12.79 3.71 1.88
CA ARG A 96 -13.91 2.78 1.72
C ARG A 96 -13.53 1.51 0.96
N THR A 97 -12.68 1.63 -0.03
CA THR A 97 -12.27 0.52 -0.90
C THR A 97 -10.80 0.16 -0.75
N ASN A 98 -9.96 1.09 -0.30
CA ASN A 98 -8.53 0.86 -0.09
C ASN A 98 -8.13 1.03 1.38
N PRO A 99 -7.79 -0.05 2.10
CA PRO A 99 -7.40 0.02 3.50
C PRO A 99 -5.96 0.49 3.75
N LEU A 100 -5.08 0.42 2.73
CA LEU A 100 -3.65 0.74 2.84
C LEU A 100 -3.18 1.70 1.72
N PRO A 101 -3.77 2.91 1.61
CA PRO A 101 -3.47 3.82 0.49
C PRO A 101 -2.02 4.33 0.48
N GLU A 102 -1.34 4.39 1.62
CA GLU A 102 0.08 4.80 1.68
C GLU A 102 1.01 3.79 1.03
N MET A 103 0.61 2.50 0.99
CA MET A 103 1.35 1.45 0.29
C MET A 103 1.04 1.50 -1.21
N THR A 104 -0.24 1.49 -1.58
CA THR A 104 -0.65 1.51 -2.98
C THR A 104 -0.27 2.80 -3.68
N GLY A 105 -0.38 3.96 -3.02
CA GLY A 105 0.06 5.26 -3.52
C GLY A 105 1.59 5.41 -3.68
N ARG A 106 2.38 4.36 -3.38
CA ARG A 106 3.84 4.31 -3.58
C ARG A 106 4.28 3.18 -4.49
N VAL A 107 3.64 2.02 -4.44
CA VAL A 107 4.15 0.82 -5.12
C VAL A 107 3.20 0.22 -6.15
N CYS A 108 1.95 0.64 -6.20
CA CYS A 108 1.00 0.18 -7.21
C CYS A 108 1.44 0.62 -8.61
N PRO A 109 1.40 -0.27 -9.63
CA PRO A 109 1.72 0.10 -11.01
C PRO A 109 0.66 1.00 -11.68
N ALA A 110 -0.37 1.40 -10.94
CA ALA A 110 -1.45 2.30 -11.33
C ALA A 110 -2.13 1.96 -12.67
N PRO A 111 -2.69 0.76 -12.84
CA PRO A 111 -3.43 0.43 -14.06
C PRO A 111 -4.65 1.34 -14.29
N CYS A 112 -5.13 1.98 -13.24
CA CYS A 112 -6.17 3.01 -13.30
C CYS A 112 -5.77 4.24 -14.10
N GLU A 113 -4.49 4.66 -14.07
CA GLU A 113 -4.00 5.79 -14.89
C GLU A 113 -3.97 5.43 -16.37
N LYS A 114 -3.60 4.18 -16.70
CA LYS A 114 -3.62 3.69 -18.09
C LYS A 114 -5.04 3.54 -18.63
N ALA A 115 -6.01 3.26 -17.75
CA ALA A 115 -7.44 3.16 -18.11
C ALA A 115 -8.15 4.51 -18.15
N CYS A 116 -7.50 5.59 -17.71
CA CYS A 116 -8.09 6.91 -17.67
C CYS A 116 -8.42 7.39 -19.10
N THR A 117 -9.68 7.74 -19.36
CA THR A 117 -10.15 8.19 -20.68
C THR A 117 -9.50 9.49 -21.15
N GLU A 118 -9.02 10.32 -20.21
CA GLU A 118 -8.19 11.49 -20.55
C GLU A 118 -6.92 11.10 -21.33
N GLY A 119 -6.39 9.91 -21.10
CA GLY A 119 -5.23 9.38 -21.81
C GLY A 119 -5.46 9.11 -23.30
N LEU A 120 -6.70 9.19 -23.80
CA LEU A 120 -7.01 9.05 -25.24
C LEU A 120 -6.71 10.34 -26.00
N ASN A 121 -6.81 11.49 -25.36
CA ASN A 121 -6.62 12.81 -25.97
C ASN A 121 -5.41 13.58 -25.42
N GLY A 122 -4.81 13.10 -24.35
CA GLY A 122 -3.69 13.73 -23.68
C GLY A 122 -2.99 12.77 -22.74
N SER A 123 -2.79 13.19 -21.51
CA SER A 123 -2.18 12.36 -20.46
C SER A 123 -3.20 12.06 -19.36
N GLY A 124 -3.31 10.81 -18.94
CA GLY A 124 -4.19 10.41 -17.84
C GLY A 124 -4.00 11.23 -16.56
N VAL A 125 -4.98 11.22 -15.68
CA VAL A 125 -4.90 11.88 -14.37
C VAL A 125 -3.84 11.19 -13.49
N THR A 126 -3.11 11.96 -12.68
CA THR A 126 -2.11 11.46 -11.70
C THR A 126 -2.80 10.79 -10.50
N ILE A 127 -3.51 9.69 -10.75
CA ILE A 127 -4.36 9.01 -9.77
C ILE A 127 -3.54 8.49 -8.60
N HIS A 128 -2.43 7.84 -8.89
CA HIS A 128 -1.50 7.27 -7.92
C HIS A 128 -0.93 8.32 -6.97
N ASP A 129 -0.48 9.45 -7.52
CA ASP A 129 0.06 10.55 -6.72
C ASP A 129 -1.02 11.26 -5.89
N ASN A 130 -2.23 11.37 -6.43
CA ASN A 130 -3.37 11.94 -5.72
C ASN A 130 -3.78 11.05 -4.53
N GLU A 131 -3.75 9.73 -4.70
CA GLU A 131 -3.98 8.75 -3.64
C GLU A 131 -2.94 8.89 -2.52
N ARG A 132 -1.64 8.97 -2.88
CA ARG A 132 -0.55 9.22 -1.93
C ARG A 132 -0.77 10.51 -1.14
N PHE A 133 -1.12 11.60 -1.82
CA PHE A 133 -1.39 12.89 -1.19
C PHE A 133 -2.51 12.80 -0.15
N ILE A 134 -3.64 12.15 -0.47
CA ILE A 134 -4.77 12.01 0.45
C ILE A 134 -4.32 11.34 1.75
N ILE A 135 -3.62 10.23 1.64
CA ILE A 135 -3.26 9.44 2.83
C ILE A 135 -2.12 10.06 3.64
N ASP A 136 -1.13 10.67 2.99
CA ASP A 136 -0.05 11.34 3.71
C ASP A 136 -0.61 12.54 4.50
N ASN A 137 -1.49 13.35 3.90
CA ASN A 137 -2.22 14.40 4.61
C ASN A 137 -3.08 13.86 5.76
N ALA A 138 -3.76 12.72 5.56
CA ALA A 138 -4.56 12.11 6.61
C ALA A 138 -3.74 11.62 7.81
N PHE A 139 -2.51 11.20 7.60
CA PHE A 139 -1.58 10.88 8.70
C PHE A 139 -1.08 12.13 9.42
N GLU A 140 -0.75 13.19 8.69
CA GLU A 140 -0.31 14.48 9.26
C GLU A 140 -1.41 15.09 10.17
N GLU A 141 -2.65 14.99 9.73
CA GLU A 141 -3.83 15.49 10.45
C GLU A 141 -4.37 14.52 11.53
N GLY A 142 -3.78 13.33 11.68
CA GLY A 142 -4.18 12.32 12.66
C GLY A 142 -5.48 11.58 12.37
N TRP A 143 -6.05 11.71 11.17
CA TRP A 143 -7.37 11.13 10.83
C TRP A 143 -7.34 9.61 10.70
N VAL A 144 -6.18 9.01 10.46
CA VAL A 144 -6.08 7.56 10.19
C VAL A 144 -6.43 6.73 11.42
N ALA A 145 -6.03 7.17 12.61
CA ALA A 145 -6.38 6.50 13.87
C ALA A 145 -7.79 6.86 14.36
N ASP A 146 -8.34 7.98 13.89
CA ASP A 146 -9.65 8.48 14.30
C ASP A 146 -10.76 7.86 13.44
N SER A 147 -11.44 6.84 13.99
CA SER A 147 -12.62 6.23 13.34
C SER A 147 -13.86 7.15 13.36
N GLY A 148 -13.78 8.31 14.03
CA GLY A 148 -14.91 9.21 14.24
C GLY A 148 -16.01 8.65 15.17
N ARG A 149 -15.89 7.40 15.59
CA ARG A 149 -16.82 6.71 16.51
C ARG A 149 -16.07 5.66 17.33
N PRO A 150 -16.46 5.42 18.58
CA PRO A 150 -15.97 4.26 19.34
C PRO A 150 -16.27 2.96 18.58
N ILE A 151 -15.29 2.06 18.51
CA ILE A 151 -15.49 0.75 17.92
C ILE A 151 -16.22 -0.13 18.94
N GLU A 152 -17.46 -0.47 18.64
CA GLU A 152 -18.24 -1.41 19.45
C GLU A 152 -17.72 -2.83 19.23
N ARG A 153 -17.26 -3.49 20.31
CA ARG A 153 -16.66 -4.82 20.23
C ARG A 153 -17.71 -5.91 20.14
N THR A 154 -17.55 -6.80 19.15
CA THR A 154 -18.46 -7.93 18.87
C THR A 154 -18.24 -9.13 19.80
N GLY A 155 -17.12 -9.19 20.52
CA GLY A 155 -16.70 -10.33 21.33
C GLY A 155 -15.96 -11.41 20.52
N PHE A 156 -16.03 -11.42 19.18
CA PHE A 156 -15.31 -12.39 18.34
C PHE A 156 -13.82 -12.10 18.29
N LYS A 157 -13.01 -13.16 18.36
CA LYS A 157 -11.56 -13.16 18.25
C LYS A 157 -11.14 -13.76 16.91
N VAL A 158 -10.34 -13.03 16.15
CA VAL A 158 -9.86 -13.47 14.83
C VAL A 158 -8.34 -13.49 14.80
N ALA A 159 -7.77 -14.62 14.41
CA ALA A 159 -6.35 -14.75 14.10
C ALA A 159 -6.10 -14.45 12.61
N VAL A 160 -5.09 -13.66 12.31
CA VAL A 160 -4.61 -13.43 10.95
C VAL A 160 -3.17 -13.95 10.88
N VAL A 161 -2.92 -14.94 10.04
CA VAL A 161 -1.60 -15.58 9.87
C VAL A 161 -0.90 -14.95 8.68
N GLY A 162 0.13 -14.17 8.96
CA GLY A 162 0.89 -13.37 8.01
C GLY A 162 0.51 -11.90 8.05
N SER A 163 1.53 -11.04 8.12
CA SER A 163 1.42 -9.58 8.19
C SER A 163 1.70 -8.88 6.86
N GLY A 164 1.67 -9.59 5.75
CA GLY A 164 1.74 -8.98 4.41
C GLY A 164 0.54 -8.09 4.11
N PRO A 165 0.48 -7.43 2.93
CA PRO A 165 -0.59 -6.48 2.60
C PRO A 165 -2.00 -7.09 2.73
N ALA A 166 -2.18 -8.36 2.40
CA ALA A 166 -3.46 -9.05 2.55
C ALA A 166 -3.86 -9.20 4.03
N GLY A 167 -2.92 -9.65 4.88
CA GLY A 167 -3.15 -9.82 6.31
C GLY A 167 -3.43 -8.49 7.01
N LEU A 168 -2.63 -7.45 6.73
CA LEU A 168 -2.85 -6.11 7.29
C LEU A 168 -4.19 -5.52 6.86
N SER A 169 -4.58 -5.69 5.58
CA SER A 169 -5.88 -5.21 5.08
C SER A 169 -7.04 -5.90 5.77
N ALA A 170 -6.96 -7.23 5.93
CA ALA A 170 -7.98 -8.01 6.64
C ALA A 170 -8.05 -7.60 8.11
N ALA A 171 -6.91 -7.50 8.79
CA ALA A 171 -6.84 -7.10 10.19
C ALA A 171 -7.44 -5.71 10.42
N TRP A 172 -7.11 -4.74 9.56
CA TRP A 172 -7.67 -3.40 9.61
C TRP A 172 -9.21 -3.42 9.51
N ARG A 173 -9.75 -4.09 8.49
CA ARG A 173 -11.19 -4.17 8.27
C ARG A 173 -11.93 -4.88 9.38
N LEU A 174 -11.42 -6.00 9.85
CA LEU A 174 -12.03 -6.76 10.95
C LEU A 174 -12.05 -5.97 12.26
N ASN A 175 -10.98 -5.25 12.56
CA ASN A 175 -10.95 -4.38 13.74
C ASN A 175 -11.99 -3.25 13.63
N GLN A 176 -12.14 -2.62 12.45
CA GLN A 176 -13.17 -1.60 12.21
C GLN A 176 -14.60 -2.16 12.35
N LEU A 177 -14.80 -3.46 12.09
CA LEU A 177 -16.07 -4.16 12.30
C LEU A 177 -16.28 -4.61 13.76
N GLY A 178 -15.35 -4.28 14.67
CA GLY A 178 -15.46 -4.54 16.09
C GLY A 178 -14.88 -5.87 16.57
N HIS A 179 -14.24 -6.66 15.69
CA HIS A 179 -13.61 -7.91 16.10
C HIS A 179 -12.27 -7.65 16.81
N SER A 180 -11.91 -8.51 17.77
CA SER A 180 -10.59 -8.53 18.39
C SER A 180 -9.63 -9.29 17.47
N VAL A 181 -8.63 -8.62 16.93
CA VAL A 181 -7.73 -9.19 15.92
C VAL A 181 -6.33 -9.37 16.47
N THR A 182 -5.74 -10.55 16.23
CA THR A 182 -4.31 -10.81 16.46
C THR A 182 -3.66 -11.22 15.14
N VAL A 183 -2.59 -10.53 14.79
CA VAL A 183 -1.78 -10.81 13.58
C VAL A 183 -0.51 -11.53 14.01
N PHE A 184 -0.28 -12.73 13.47
CA PHE A 184 0.93 -13.53 13.68
C PHE A 184 1.87 -13.39 12.49
N GLU A 185 3.14 -13.13 12.74
CA GLU A 185 4.18 -13.00 11.73
C GLU A 185 5.39 -13.85 12.11
N ARG A 186 5.87 -14.67 11.17
CA ARG A 186 7.06 -15.50 11.38
C ARG A 186 8.37 -14.70 11.39
N SER A 187 8.38 -13.55 10.71
CA SER A 187 9.53 -12.67 10.64
C SER A 187 9.66 -11.78 11.88
N ASP A 188 10.81 -11.18 12.04
CA ASP A 188 11.14 -10.23 13.11
C ASP A 188 10.39 -8.89 12.98
N ARG A 189 9.93 -8.53 11.77
CA ARG A 189 9.18 -7.30 11.49
C ARG A 189 7.92 -7.59 10.67
N PHE A 190 6.89 -6.76 10.90
CA PHE A 190 5.62 -6.86 10.21
C PHE A 190 5.67 -6.17 8.83
N GLY A 191 4.80 -6.61 7.92
CA GLY A 191 4.65 -6.02 6.59
C GLY A 191 4.89 -7.01 5.43
N GLY A 192 5.49 -8.18 5.70
CA GLY A 192 5.81 -9.16 4.65
C GLY A 192 6.64 -8.54 3.52
N LEU A 193 6.19 -8.65 2.27
CA LEU A 193 6.90 -8.04 1.14
C LEU A 193 6.95 -6.51 1.17
N LEU A 194 6.04 -5.82 1.86
CA LEU A 194 6.12 -4.37 2.06
C LEU A 194 7.38 -4.01 2.87
N MET A 195 7.74 -4.85 3.84
CA MET A 195 8.94 -4.68 4.64
C MET A 195 10.18 -5.17 3.89
N TYR A 196 10.17 -6.42 3.41
CA TYR A 196 11.37 -7.11 2.96
C TYR A 196 11.48 -7.35 1.44
N GLY A 197 10.42 -7.13 0.67
CA GLY A 197 10.42 -7.35 -0.77
C GLY A 197 10.45 -6.09 -1.63
N ILE A 198 10.42 -4.91 -1.02
CA ILE A 198 10.41 -3.62 -1.72
C ILE A 198 11.59 -2.78 -1.20
N PRO A 199 12.46 -2.23 -2.08
CA PRO A 199 13.55 -1.35 -1.65
C PRO A 199 13.06 -0.11 -0.90
N ASN A 200 13.82 0.36 0.10
CA ASN A 200 13.43 1.51 0.93
C ASN A 200 13.18 2.78 0.10
N MET A 201 13.95 3.00 -0.94
CA MET A 201 13.79 4.15 -1.86
C MET A 201 12.44 4.18 -2.61
N LYS A 202 11.72 3.05 -2.67
CA LYS A 202 10.37 2.95 -3.26
C LYS A 202 9.28 3.02 -2.20
N LEU A 203 9.54 2.48 -1.02
CA LEU A 203 8.64 2.47 0.12
C LEU A 203 9.47 2.52 1.40
N ASP A 204 9.55 3.70 2.00
CA ASP A 204 10.26 3.89 3.26
C ASP A 204 9.64 3.00 4.35
N LYS A 205 10.48 2.25 5.05
CA LYS A 205 10.03 1.33 6.11
C LYS A 205 9.40 2.04 7.30
N LYS A 206 9.70 3.32 7.49
CA LYS A 206 9.00 4.19 8.45
C LYS A 206 7.51 4.31 8.12
N ILE A 207 7.12 4.31 6.83
CA ILE A 207 5.72 4.34 6.41
C ILE A 207 5.01 3.03 6.78
N VAL A 208 5.69 1.89 6.57
CA VAL A 208 5.16 0.58 6.97
C VAL A 208 5.00 0.52 8.49
N GLN A 209 6.04 0.91 9.24
CA GLN A 209 6.01 0.92 10.70
C GLN A 209 4.92 1.87 11.24
N ARG A 210 4.80 3.09 10.70
CA ARG A 210 3.73 4.04 11.05
C ARG A 210 2.33 3.40 10.95
N ARG A 211 2.08 2.60 9.91
CA ARG A 211 0.80 1.87 9.77
C ARG A 211 0.64 0.82 10.87
N ILE A 212 1.67 0.03 11.15
CA ILE A 212 1.63 -1.00 12.19
C ILE A 212 1.34 -0.36 13.56
N ASP A 213 2.04 0.72 13.90
CA ASP A 213 1.87 1.45 15.15
C ASP A 213 0.44 2.01 15.28
N THR A 214 -0.09 2.58 14.19
CA THR A 214 -1.48 3.05 14.13
C THR A 214 -2.47 1.91 14.34
N MET A 215 -2.26 0.76 13.70
CA MET A 215 -3.11 -0.41 13.88
C MET A 215 -3.05 -0.97 15.30
N ALA A 216 -1.87 -0.97 15.91
CA ALA A 216 -1.69 -1.38 17.30
C ALA A 216 -2.40 -0.41 18.25
N SER A 217 -2.31 0.91 18.03
CA SER A 217 -2.95 1.93 18.88
C SER A 217 -4.48 1.84 18.90
N ILE A 218 -5.10 1.31 17.84
CA ILE A 218 -6.55 1.10 17.77
C ILE A 218 -6.98 -0.32 18.19
N GLY A 219 -6.06 -1.12 18.76
CA GLY A 219 -6.37 -2.37 19.44
C GLY A 219 -6.19 -3.65 18.60
N ILE A 220 -5.41 -3.61 17.52
CA ILE A 220 -4.94 -4.82 16.84
C ILE A 220 -3.69 -5.32 17.56
N ASN A 221 -3.69 -6.61 17.94
CA ASN A 221 -2.53 -7.23 18.56
C ASN A 221 -1.58 -7.80 17.48
N PHE A 222 -0.27 -7.61 17.67
CA PHE A 222 0.76 -8.07 16.75
C PHE A 222 1.75 -8.98 17.46
N VAL A 223 2.03 -10.18 16.90
CA VAL A 223 2.94 -11.19 17.45
C VAL A 223 3.95 -11.55 16.38
N ALA A 224 5.17 -11.05 16.52
CA ALA A 224 6.30 -11.35 15.63
C ALA A 224 7.05 -12.62 16.05
N ASN A 225 7.97 -13.10 15.21
CA ASN A 225 8.78 -14.29 15.44
C ASN A 225 7.95 -15.54 15.80
N THR A 226 6.76 -15.67 15.21
CA THR A 226 5.83 -16.76 15.51
C THR A 226 5.33 -17.41 14.21
N GLU A 227 5.80 -18.60 13.94
CA GLU A 227 5.40 -19.39 12.77
C GLU A 227 4.29 -20.38 13.14
N ILE A 228 3.11 -20.16 12.56
CA ILE A 228 1.99 -21.07 12.75
C ILE A 228 2.26 -22.40 12.06
N GLY A 229 2.04 -23.49 12.77
CA GLY A 229 2.41 -24.85 12.36
C GLY A 229 3.74 -25.35 12.92
N ARG A 230 4.57 -24.42 13.47
CA ARG A 230 5.81 -24.75 14.17
C ARG A 230 5.77 -24.30 15.64
N ASP A 231 5.52 -23.03 15.90
CA ASP A 231 5.56 -22.45 17.25
C ASP A 231 4.17 -22.49 17.93
N ILE A 232 3.12 -22.43 17.15
CA ILE A 232 1.71 -22.61 17.56
C ILE A 232 1.07 -23.55 16.56
N THR A 233 0.42 -24.60 17.03
CA THR A 233 -0.28 -25.56 16.15
C THR A 233 -1.60 -24.99 15.61
N ALA A 234 -2.15 -25.61 14.57
CA ALA A 234 -3.44 -25.21 14.03
C ALA A 234 -4.57 -25.44 15.05
N GLU A 235 -4.47 -26.53 15.81
CA GLU A 235 -5.42 -26.89 16.87
C GLU A 235 -5.44 -25.83 17.97
N GLU A 236 -4.27 -25.46 18.49
CA GLU A 236 -4.14 -24.41 19.52
C GLU A 236 -4.68 -23.06 19.03
N LEU A 237 -4.51 -22.75 17.73
CA LEU A 237 -5.03 -21.52 17.15
C LEU A 237 -6.56 -21.55 17.09
N LEU A 238 -7.15 -22.69 16.68
CA LEU A 238 -8.60 -22.88 16.60
C LEU A 238 -9.28 -22.95 17.98
N GLU A 239 -8.57 -23.33 19.02
CA GLU A 239 -9.08 -23.29 20.41
C GLU A 239 -9.15 -21.86 20.96
N LYS A 240 -8.21 -20.98 20.55
CA LYS A 240 -8.07 -19.60 21.07
C LYS A 240 -8.86 -18.55 20.29
N PHE A 241 -9.18 -18.82 19.02
CA PHE A 241 -9.81 -17.89 18.11
C PHE A 241 -11.05 -18.46 17.44
N ASP A 242 -12.06 -17.64 17.28
CA ASP A 242 -13.32 -18.05 16.63
C ASP A 242 -13.15 -18.24 15.12
N ARG A 243 -12.22 -17.54 14.52
CA ARG A 243 -11.89 -17.63 13.07
C ARG A 243 -10.40 -17.40 12.83
N VAL A 244 -9.90 -18.03 11.78
CA VAL A 244 -8.51 -17.90 11.33
C VAL A 244 -8.49 -17.51 9.86
N ILE A 245 -7.69 -16.49 9.53
CA ILE A 245 -7.44 -16.06 8.16
C ILE A 245 -6.00 -16.39 7.81
N LEU A 246 -5.79 -17.14 6.74
CA LEU A 246 -4.47 -17.45 6.21
C LEU A 246 -4.09 -16.42 5.15
N ALA A 247 -3.08 -15.60 5.44
CA ALA A 247 -2.53 -14.56 4.56
C ALA A 247 -1.00 -14.73 4.41
N THR A 248 -0.54 -15.97 4.30
CA THR A 248 0.87 -16.39 4.41
C THR A 248 1.73 -16.00 3.21
N GLY A 249 1.12 -15.58 2.12
CA GLY A 249 1.83 -15.28 0.87
C GLY A 249 2.43 -16.53 0.20
N ALA A 250 3.42 -16.31 -0.67
CA ALA A 250 4.16 -17.36 -1.35
C ALA A 250 5.65 -17.26 -1.01
N SER A 251 6.22 -18.33 -0.46
CA SER A 251 7.62 -18.37 -0.01
C SER A 251 8.54 -19.15 -0.95
N VAL A 252 7.98 -20.00 -1.80
CA VAL A 252 8.75 -20.81 -2.74
C VAL A 252 9.00 -19.98 -4.01
N PRO A 253 10.25 -19.63 -4.33
CA PRO A 253 10.56 -18.88 -5.53
C PRO A 253 10.38 -19.76 -6.77
N ARG A 254 10.02 -19.14 -7.90
CA ARG A 254 10.17 -19.77 -9.21
C ARG A 254 11.63 -19.65 -9.62
N ASP A 255 12.20 -20.75 -10.05
CA ASP A 255 13.59 -20.79 -10.52
C ASP A 255 13.67 -21.03 -12.02
N LEU A 256 14.86 -20.81 -12.59
CA LEU A 256 15.19 -21.08 -13.97
C LEU A 256 16.12 -22.29 -14.03
N ASP A 257 15.72 -23.34 -14.74
CA ASP A 257 16.56 -24.50 -14.99
C ASP A 257 17.42 -24.23 -16.23
N ILE A 258 18.55 -23.57 -16.04
CA ILE A 258 19.51 -23.19 -17.08
C ILE A 258 20.94 -23.42 -16.60
N PRO A 259 21.90 -23.75 -17.54
CA PRO A 259 23.32 -23.85 -17.19
C PRO A 259 23.84 -22.59 -16.50
N GLY A 260 24.57 -22.78 -15.39
CA GLY A 260 25.15 -21.68 -14.63
C GLY A 260 24.25 -21.06 -13.58
N ARG A 261 23.02 -21.55 -13.36
CA ARG A 261 22.11 -21.06 -12.31
C ARG A 261 22.69 -21.20 -10.90
N ASP A 262 23.56 -22.18 -10.72
CA ASP A 262 24.29 -22.52 -9.50
C ASP A 262 25.55 -21.67 -9.25
N LEU A 263 25.90 -20.77 -10.16
CA LEU A 263 27.08 -19.92 -10.00
C LEU A 263 26.93 -18.97 -8.81
N LYS A 264 28.06 -18.74 -8.12
CA LYS A 264 28.12 -17.81 -6.97
C LYS A 264 27.70 -16.40 -7.40
N GLY A 265 26.87 -15.78 -6.58
CA GLY A 265 26.33 -14.42 -6.82
C GLY A 265 24.96 -14.40 -7.51
N ILE A 266 24.46 -15.53 -8.04
CA ILE A 266 23.10 -15.63 -8.57
C ILE A 266 22.13 -15.94 -7.42
N ARG A 267 21.31 -14.97 -7.06
CA ARG A 267 20.45 -15.01 -5.86
C ARG A 267 18.98 -14.81 -6.22
N PHE A 268 18.09 -15.31 -5.39
CA PHE A 268 16.68 -14.95 -5.49
C PHE A 268 16.46 -13.50 -5.05
N ALA A 269 15.59 -12.78 -5.76
CA ALA A 269 15.36 -11.36 -5.51
C ALA A 269 14.88 -11.08 -4.08
N VAL A 270 13.98 -11.90 -3.54
CA VAL A 270 13.44 -11.68 -2.18
C VAL A 270 14.52 -11.89 -1.13
N ASP A 271 15.42 -12.88 -1.29
CA ASP A 271 16.52 -13.11 -0.36
C ASP A 271 17.49 -11.92 -0.34
N PHE A 272 17.88 -11.45 -1.53
CA PHE A 272 18.72 -10.27 -1.67
C PHE A 272 18.08 -9.01 -1.06
N LEU A 273 16.79 -8.76 -1.36
CA LEU A 273 16.07 -7.59 -0.85
C LEU A 273 15.88 -7.67 0.67
N THR A 274 15.62 -8.86 1.21
CA THR A 274 15.49 -9.07 2.66
C THR A 274 16.78 -8.74 3.38
N GLU A 275 17.91 -9.27 2.91
CA GLU A 275 19.21 -9.01 3.49
C GLU A 275 19.60 -7.52 3.40
N THR A 276 19.42 -6.91 2.23
CA THR A 276 19.69 -5.49 2.02
C THR A 276 18.84 -4.62 2.95
N THR A 277 17.56 -4.93 3.12
CA THR A 277 16.68 -4.16 4.01
C THR A 277 17.04 -4.37 5.47
N LYS A 278 17.37 -5.60 5.89
CA LYS A 278 17.84 -5.86 7.27
C LYS A 278 19.12 -5.08 7.57
N ASN A 279 20.10 -5.13 6.68
CA ASN A 279 21.34 -4.38 6.85
C ASN A 279 21.08 -2.87 6.95
N LEU A 280 20.18 -2.31 6.14
CA LEU A 280 19.82 -0.91 6.21
C LEU A 280 19.15 -0.52 7.54
N LEU A 281 18.30 -1.41 8.09
CA LEU A 281 17.54 -1.13 9.30
C LEU A 281 18.30 -1.47 10.61
N ASP A 282 19.24 -2.39 10.54
CA ASP A 282 19.97 -2.92 11.70
C ASP A 282 21.37 -2.32 11.85
N SER A 283 21.89 -1.61 10.83
CA SER A 283 23.21 -0.97 10.87
C SER A 283 23.11 0.54 10.66
N ASP A 284 23.93 1.28 11.39
CA ASP A 284 24.09 2.73 11.21
C ASP A 284 24.94 3.10 9.98
N THR A 285 25.56 2.11 9.33
CA THR A 285 26.54 2.35 8.26
C THR A 285 25.92 2.47 6.88
N HIS A 286 24.69 2.01 6.69
CA HIS A 286 24.01 1.95 5.38
C HIS A 286 24.84 1.24 4.29
N GLU A 287 25.81 0.45 4.66
CA GLU A 287 26.62 -0.33 3.72
C GLU A 287 25.81 -1.50 3.18
N LEU A 288 25.86 -1.69 1.87
CA LEU A 288 25.29 -2.88 1.26
C LEU A 288 26.11 -4.11 1.65
N PRO A 289 25.47 -5.29 1.82
CA PRO A 289 26.21 -6.52 2.04
C PRO A 289 27.13 -6.78 0.84
N PRO A 290 28.32 -7.36 1.04
CA PRO A 290 29.17 -7.73 -0.06
C PRO A 290 28.43 -8.71 -1.00
N LEU A 291 28.56 -8.49 -2.30
CA LEU A 291 27.97 -9.33 -3.36
C LEU A 291 28.59 -10.74 -3.35
#